data_4eaebeaf9e786454d303ab8b22c09c08
#
_entry.id   4eaebeaf9e786454d303ab8b22c09c08
#
_cell.length_a   1.000
_cell.length_b   1.000
_cell.length_c   1.000
_cell.angle_alpha   90.00
_cell.angle_beta   90.00
_cell.angle_gamma   90.00
#
_symmetry.space_group_name_H-M   'P 1'
#
loop_
_entity.id
_entity.type
_entity.pdbx_description
1 polymer ?
#
loop_
_entity_poly.entity_id
_entity_poly.type
_entity_poly.pdbx_seq_one_letter_code
_entity_poly.pdbx_strand_id
1 'polypeptide(L)'
;MKKTVTIFATALFFITAISTFGREARLVRYPHFHNGRIVFTYLGDIWTADDNGQNVQRLTVNRARDVYGRFSPDGKWIAFSSERNGNLDVYLIPSGGGNAKQLTTHSSDDVVLGWSNDSRSVLFSGNRGEDFAAQLYLVSIDGGMPWKAGTDMGVQASYSPDGKRLAYNQKAQVYWRKYYRGSNQSDIMIMDVAAKKFTQVTDFDGLDSWPMWGHDGFIYFVSDRDGNGLTNIWRVSENGGKADKVTSFKSGDVRWPSISSDGRTIVFEHDFGIWKLDVNSKRAAPITLNIDAETQENLAEMRSFSSEADDYDLAPSSRRIAFSIHGEIFTAPVEEGDLKQLTDGPARDREISYSPDGKWLAYISDQSGREELYVVPSDDSAPAQKLTDIDALKLGYNWSPDSKDIAFVSSDNNLRKLTVATKQVVVLDTSRYGNFGGPVWSPDGKWIAYSKPDASRTNDVYLIASSGQEKEPHKVT
;
A
#
# COMPACT_ATOMS: atom_id res chain seq x y z
N MET A 1 77.19 13.11 36.76
CA MET A 1 75.80 13.09 37.22
C MET A 1 74.87 13.36 36.02
N LYS A 2 74.33 12.31 35.44
CA LYS A 2 73.35 12.44 34.34
C LYS A 2 71.93 12.42 34.92
N LYS A 3 71.17 13.50 34.73
CA LYS A 3 69.75 13.58 35.14
C LYS A 3 68.88 12.98 34.02
N THR A 4 68.22 11.89 34.35
CA THR A 4 67.21 11.27 33.47
C THR A 4 65.88 11.96 33.69
N VAL A 5 65.33 12.57 32.66
CA VAL A 5 63.96 13.16 32.68
C VAL A 5 63.01 12.13 32.12
N THR A 6 62.11 11.63 32.96
CA THR A 6 61.03 10.72 32.54
C THR A 6 59.82 11.55 32.16
N ILE A 7 59.43 11.55 30.89
CA ILE A 7 58.19 12.20 30.38
C ILE A 7 57.06 11.16 30.44
N PHE A 8 56.09 11.41 31.32
CA PHE A 8 54.82 10.69 31.31
C PHE A 8 53.91 11.28 30.23
N ALA A 9 53.66 10.54 29.16
CA ALA A 9 52.67 10.86 28.17
C ALA A 9 51.31 10.29 28.62
N THR A 10 50.38 11.16 29.09
CA THR A 10 49.00 10.78 29.41
C THR A 10 48.23 10.78 28.08
N ALA A 11 47.94 9.57 27.55
CA ALA A 11 47.05 9.43 26.39
C ALA A 11 45.58 9.61 26.84
N LEU A 12 44.98 10.71 26.45
CA LEU A 12 43.57 10.97 26.64
C LEU A 12 42.80 10.24 25.55
N PHE A 13 42.20 9.11 25.90
CA PHE A 13 41.25 8.42 25.02
C PHE A 13 39.91 9.19 24.99
N PHE A 14 39.66 9.97 23.96
CA PHE A 14 38.31 10.44 23.64
C PHE A 14 37.51 9.25 23.13
N ILE A 15 36.68 8.65 23.98
CA ILE A 15 35.60 7.76 23.55
C ILE A 15 34.53 8.67 22.96
N THR A 16 34.55 8.87 21.65
CA THR A 16 33.38 9.40 20.93
C THR A 16 32.31 8.32 21.00
N ALA A 17 31.34 8.50 21.88
CA ALA A 17 30.11 7.73 21.81
C ALA A 17 29.47 8.05 20.46
N ILE A 18 29.56 7.12 19.50
CA ILE A 18 28.78 7.14 18.29
C ILE A 18 27.35 6.88 18.75
N SER A 19 26.60 7.93 18.99
CA SER A 19 25.14 7.84 19.15
C SER A 19 24.61 7.38 17.79
N THR A 20 24.29 6.11 17.65
CA THR A 20 23.44 5.64 16.57
C THR A 20 22.07 6.29 16.78
N PHE A 21 21.85 7.44 16.17
CA PHE A 21 20.52 8.04 16.13
C PHE A 21 19.68 7.12 15.25
N GLY A 22 18.70 6.44 15.84
CA GLY A 22 17.67 5.73 15.08
C GLY A 22 17.08 6.67 14.02
N ARG A 23 16.73 6.12 12.88
CA ARG A 23 16.14 6.90 11.79
C ARG A 23 14.72 7.32 12.16
N GLU A 24 14.33 8.57 11.87
CA GLU A 24 12.95 9.02 12.03
C GLU A 24 12.00 8.10 11.25
N ALA A 25 11.08 7.45 11.96
CA ALA A 25 10.09 6.59 11.38
C ALA A 25 8.97 7.44 10.75
N ARG A 26 8.74 7.22 9.47
CA ARG A 26 7.62 7.78 8.72
C ARG A 26 6.67 6.68 8.26
N LEU A 27 5.47 7.04 7.83
CA LEU A 27 4.39 6.11 7.50
C LEU A 27 3.91 5.32 8.72
N VAL A 28 4.03 5.92 9.90
CA VAL A 28 3.43 5.41 11.14
C VAL A 28 1.93 5.68 11.13
N ARG A 29 1.11 4.68 11.51
CA ARG A 29 -0.32 4.67 11.23
C ARG A 29 -1.18 4.35 12.47
N TYR A 30 -2.45 4.78 12.43
CA TYR A 30 -3.52 4.40 13.37
C TYR A 30 -3.19 4.63 14.84
N PRO A 31 -2.76 5.85 15.23
CA PRO A 31 -2.33 6.10 16.60
C PRO A 31 -3.49 6.05 17.59
N HIS A 32 -3.20 5.64 18.82
CA HIS A 32 -4.07 5.82 20.00
C HIS A 32 -3.24 6.15 21.23
N PHE A 33 -3.79 6.95 22.12
CA PHE A 33 -3.10 7.49 23.30
C PHE A 33 -3.73 6.99 24.60
N HIS A 34 -2.88 6.62 25.56
CA HIS A 34 -3.30 6.34 26.92
C HIS A 34 -2.19 6.71 27.91
N ASN A 35 -2.49 7.64 28.82
CA ASN A 35 -1.66 8.00 29.96
C ASN A 35 -0.15 8.17 29.66
N GLY A 36 0.18 9.06 28.71
CA GLY A 36 1.56 9.36 28.32
C GLY A 36 2.20 8.34 27.38
N ARG A 37 1.46 7.32 26.93
CA ARG A 37 1.91 6.33 25.93
C ARG A 37 1.06 6.38 24.68
N ILE A 38 1.67 6.07 23.57
CA ILE A 38 1.00 5.87 22.28
C ILE A 38 1.14 4.43 21.84
N VAL A 39 0.11 3.91 21.15
CA VAL A 39 0.17 2.70 20.36
C VAL A 39 -0.04 3.10 18.90
N PHE A 40 0.65 2.47 17.98
CA PHE A 40 0.58 2.74 16.56
C PHE A 40 0.96 1.50 15.74
N THR A 41 0.64 1.51 14.45
CA THR A 41 1.11 0.51 13.49
C THR A 41 2.32 1.05 12.73
N TYR A 42 3.36 0.26 12.64
CA TYR A 42 4.54 0.52 11.81
C TYR A 42 5.05 -0.79 11.20
N LEU A 43 5.29 -0.79 9.88
CA LEU A 43 5.71 -1.96 9.11
C LEU A 43 4.83 -3.20 9.33
N GLY A 44 3.52 -2.99 9.49
CA GLY A 44 2.56 -4.08 9.65
C GLY A 44 2.41 -4.64 11.07
N ASP A 45 3.12 -4.09 12.06
CA ASP A 45 3.03 -4.53 13.45
C ASP A 45 2.51 -3.45 14.38
N ILE A 46 2.08 -3.89 15.56
CA ILE A 46 1.71 -3.01 16.68
C ILE A 46 2.96 -2.63 17.47
N TRP A 47 3.15 -1.33 17.62
CA TRP A 47 4.24 -0.73 18.39
C TRP A 47 3.69 0.19 19.45
N THR A 48 4.47 0.41 20.52
CA THR A 48 4.20 1.44 21.53
C THR A 48 5.42 2.34 21.71
N ALA A 49 5.17 3.56 22.18
CA ALA A 49 6.19 4.50 22.63
C ALA A 49 5.61 5.41 23.69
N ASP A 50 6.47 6.14 24.38
CA ASP A 50 6.03 7.29 25.17
C ASP A 50 5.60 8.44 24.23
N ASP A 51 4.80 9.34 24.72
CA ASP A 51 4.26 10.48 23.94
C ASP A 51 5.30 11.56 23.59
N ASN A 52 6.53 11.41 24.09
CA ASN A 52 7.70 12.17 23.68
C ASN A 52 8.58 11.44 22.64
N GLY A 53 8.13 10.28 22.16
CA GLY A 53 8.83 9.46 21.15
C GLY A 53 9.93 8.55 21.70
N GLN A 54 10.08 8.45 23.02
CA GLN A 54 11.04 7.55 23.68
C GLN A 54 10.42 6.18 23.97
N ASN A 55 11.27 5.22 24.42
CA ASN A 55 10.85 3.89 24.85
C ASN A 55 10.02 3.15 23.80
N VAL A 56 10.46 3.23 22.54
CA VAL A 56 9.79 2.56 21.41
C VAL A 56 9.93 1.06 21.56
N GLN A 57 8.81 0.34 21.50
CA GLN A 57 8.75 -1.11 21.63
C GLN A 57 7.82 -1.73 20.57
N ARG A 58 8.32 -2.74 19.87
CA ARG A 58 7.51 -3.60 18.99
C ARG A 58 6.79 -4.64 19.85
N LEU A 59 5.47 -4.71 19.75
CA LEU A 59 4.65 -5.66 20.53
C LEU A 59 4.27 -6.90 19.75
N THR A 60 4.09 -6.80 18.44
CA THR A 60 3.77 -7.94 17.58
C THR A 60 4.86 -8.15 16.54
N VAL A 61 5.04 -9.42 16.13
CA VAL A 61 6.08 -9.87 15.20
C VAL A 61 5.55 -10.91 14.22
N ASN A 62 4.24 -10.92 13.96
CA ASN A 62 3.64 -11.84 13.02
C ASN A 62 3.84 -11.36 11.58
N ARG A 63 3.88 -12.29 10.60
CA ARG A 63 3.95 -11.93 9.18
C ARG A 63 2.70 -11.21 8.67
N ALA A 64 1.55 -11.52 9.27
CA ALA A 64 0.30 -10.86 8.94
C ALA A 64 0.28 -9.43 9.47
N ARG A 65 -0.46 -8.59 8.79
CA ARG A 65 -0.61 -7.20 9.16
C ARG A 65 -1.47 -7.03 10.40
N ASP A 66 -0.94 -6.34 11.41
CA ASP A 66 -1.58 -5.97 12.66
C ASP A 66 -1.84 -4.44 12.66
N VAL A 67 -3.11 -4.02 12.77
CA VAL A 67 -3.53 -2.63 12.59
C VAL A 67 -4.58 -2.18 13.62
N TYR A 68 -4.84 -0.89 13.70
CA TYR A 68 -5.89 -0.29 14.53
C TYR A 68 -5.75 -0.57 16.02
N GLY A 69 -4.51 -0.54 16.54
CA GLY A 69 -4.26 -0.73 17.98
C GLY A 69 -4.99 0.30 18.84
N ARG A 70 -5.69 -0.16 19.90
CA ARG A 70 -6.43 0.67 20.86
C ARG A 70 -6.17 0.20 22.27
N PHE A 71 -5.64 1.07 23.13
CA PHE A 71 -5.55 0.81 24.56
C PHE A 71 -6.93 0.66 25.18
N SER A 72 -7.09 -0.29 26.10
CA SER A 72 -8.25 -0.32 27.00
C SER A 72 -8.29 0.91 27.92
N PRO A 73 -9.46 1.38 28.38
CA PRO A 73 -9.58 2.50 29.31
C PRO A 73 -8.75 2.35 30.58
N ASP A 74 -8.56 1.13 31.10
CA ASP A 74 -7.71 0.83 32.27
C ASP A 74 -6.22 0.67 31.91
N GLY A 75 -5.85 0.75 30.64
CA GLY A 75 -4.47 0.68 30.12
C GLY A 75 -3.80 -0.68 30.17
N LYS A 76 -4.52 -1.76 30.56
CA LYS A 76 -3.92 -3.09 30.69
C LYS A 76 -3.77 -3.84 29.38
N TRP A 77 -4.63 -3.52 28.40
CA TRP A 77 -4.74 -4.25 27.16
C TRP A 77 -4.62 -3.33 25.94
N ILE A 78 -4.22 -3.92 24.83
CA ILE A 78 -4.34 -3.34 23.50
C ILE A 78 -5.18 -4.31 22.66
N ALA A 79 -6.31 -3.84 22.13
CA ALA A 79 -7.05 -4.52 21.09
C ALA A 79 -6.57 -4.04 19.73
N PHE A 80 -6.49 -4.93 18.75
CA PHE A 80 -6.07 -4.63 17.40
C PHE A 80 -6.73 -5.58 16.39
N SER A 81 -6.74 -5.20 15.12
CA SER A 81 -7.18 -6.07 14.03
C SER A 81 -5.98 -6.72 13.36
N SER A 82 -6.07 -8.02 13.05
CA SER A 82 -4.99 -8.81 12.45
C SER A 82 -5.48 -9.68 11.31
N GLU A 83 -4.68 -9.76 10.24
CA GLU A 83 -4.94 -10.60 9.05
C GLU A 83 -4.39 -12.03 9.19
N ARG A 84 -4.09 -12.51 10.38
CA ARG A 84 -3.43 -13.82 10.64
C ARG A 84 -4.16 -15.02 10.06
N ASN A 85 -5.46 -14.92 9.86
CA ASN A 85 -6.31 -16.00 9.33
C ASN A 85 -6.94 -15.66 7.96
N GLY A 86 -6.36 -14.70 7.21
CA GLY A 86 -6.77 -14.38 5.84
C GLY A 86 -7.68 -13.15 5.71
N ASN A 87 -8.27 -12.69 6.82
CA ASN A 87 -9.02 -11.43 6.93
C ASN A 87 -8.77 -10.78 8.29
N LEU A 88 -9.23 -9.54 8.49
CA LEU A 88 -9.06 -8.85 9.75
C LEU A 88 -9.99 -9.44 10.83
N ASP A 89 -9.41 -9.99 11.87
CA ASP A 89 -10.09 -10.41 13.11
C ASP A 89 -9.60 -9.57 14.30
N VAL A 90 -10.44 -9.50 15.36
CA VAL A 90 -10.09 -8.81 16.62
C VAL A 90 -9.16 -9.67 17.44
N TYR A 91 -8.03 -9.09 17.80
CA TYR A 91 -7.03 -9.67 18.72
C TYR A 91 -6.82 -8.80 19.94
N LEU A 92 -6.33 -9.40 21.00
CA LEU A 92 -6.03 -8.77 22.29
C LEU A 92 -4.61 -9.12 22.72
N ILE A 93 -3.83 -8.13 23.19
CA ILE A 93 -2.50 -8.32 23.73
C ILE A 93 -2.34 -7.49 25.00
N PRO A 94 -1.61 -7.97 26.05
CA PRO A 94 -1.26 -7.12 27.19
C PRO A 94 -0.51 -5.87 26.72
N SER A 95 -0.77 -4.70 27.33
CA SER A 95 -0.15 -3.43 26.91
C SER A 95 1.37 -3.35 27.11
N GLY A 96 1.94 -4.28 27.88
CA GLY A 96 3.37 -4.49 28.03
C GLY A 96 3.99 -5.54 27.11
N GLY A 97 3.21 -6.09 26.18
CA GLY A 97 3.63 -7.20 25.30
C GLY A 97 3.27 -8.58 25.85
N GLY A 98 3.49 -9.59 25.04
CA GLY A 98 3.17 -10.99 25.36
C GLY A 98 2.47 -11.68 24.19
N ASN A 99 1.75 -12.76 24.47
CA ASN A 99 1.03 -13.52 23.44
C ASN A 99 -0.32 -12.85 23.11
N ALA A 100 -0.57 -12.65 21.83
CA ALA A 100 -1.86 -12.16 21.36
C ALA A 100 -2.91 -13.28 21.40
N LYS A 101 -4.13 -12.94 21.86
CA LYS A 101 -5.32 -13.80 21.91
C LYS A 101 -6.31 -13.35 20.85
N GLN A 102 -6.77 -14.26 20.00
CA GLN A 102 -7.85 -14.00 19.05
C GLN A 102 -9.20 -13.94 19.77
N LEU A 103 -10.04 -12.97 19.46
CA LEU A 103 -11.37 -12.80 20.02
C LEU A 103 -12.49 -13.08 19.01
N THR A 104 -12.24 -12.86 17.71
CA THR A 104 -13.22 -13.10 16.64
C THR A 104 -12.67 -14.00 15.55
N THR A 105 -13.55 -14.65 14.77
CA THR A 105 -13.20 -15.64 13.74
C THR A 105 -14.17 -15.61 12.56
N HIS A 106 -14.70 -14.44 12.22
CA HIS A 106 -15.65 -14.32 11.10
C HIS A 106 -14.91 -14.19 9.76
N SER A 107 -15.54 -14.59 8.65
CA SER A 107 -14.96 -14.50 7.30
C SER A 107 -14.91 -13.08 6.72
N SER A 108 -15.60 -12.10 7.32
CA SER A 108 -15.52 -10.69 6.96
C SER A 108 -14.63 -9.94 7.93
N ASP A 109 -14.06 -8.83 7.46
CA ASP A 109 -13.18 -7.99 8.27
C ASP A 109 -13.87 -7.44 9.52
N ASP A 110 -13.20 -7.57 10.65
CA ASP A 110 -13.53 -6.97 11.93
C ASP A 110 -12.51 -5.86 12.27
N VAL A 111 -12.93 -4.61 12.17
CA VAL A 111 -12.07 -3.43 12.37
C VAL A 111 -12.25 -2.88 13.78
N VAL A 112 -11.19 -2.93 14.59
CA VAL A 112 -11.20 -2.39 15.96
C VAL A 112 -11.35 -0.88 15.95
N LEU A 113 -12.33 -0.38 16.69
CA LEU A 113 -12.63 1.04 16.84
C LEU A 113 -12.25 1.57 18.24
N GLY A 114 -12.50 0.79 19.28
CA GLY A 114 -12.32 1.21 20.66
C GLY A 114 -12.78 0.17 21.67
N TRP A 115 -13.28 0.65 22.79
CA TRP A 115 -13.63 -0.18 23.95
C TRP A 115 -14.94 0.28 24.59
N SER A 116 -15.58 -0.64 25.36
CA SER A 116 -16.51 -0.24 26.39
C SER A 116 -15.79 0.46 27.54
N ASN A 117 -16.47 1.39 28.22
CA ASN A 117 -15.83 2.19 29.28
C ASN A 117 -15.31 1.39 30.48
N ASP A 118 -15.86 0.19 30.69
CA ASP A 118 -15.46 -0.74 31.76
C ASP A 118 -14.26 -1.63 31.41
N SER A 119 -13.67 -1.45 30.22
CA SER A 119 -12.55 -2.25 29.70
C SER A 119 -12.84 -3.74 29.51
N ARG A 120 -14.11 -4.14 29.47
CA ARG A 120 -14.50 -5.55 29.37
C ARG A 120 -14.85 -6.02 27.97
N SER A 121 -15.09 -5.07 27.06
CA SER A 121 -15.48 -5.42 25.69
C SER A 121 -14.78 -4.52 24.68
N VAL A 122 -14.38 -5.12 23.55
CA VAL A 122 -13.81 -4.42 22.41
C VAL A 122 -14.94 -4.04 21.47
N LEU A 123 -15.00 -2.75 21.09
CA LEU A 123 -15.90 -2.21 20.07
C LEU A 123 -15.22 -2.32 18.71
N PHE A 124 -15.91 -2.91 17.75
CA PHE A 124 -15.42 -3.04 16.39
C PHE A 124 -16.54 -2.89 15.36
N SER A 125 -16.18 -2.61 14.11
CA SER A 125 -17.10 -2.68 12.98
C SER A 125 -16.82 -3.91 12.13
N GLY A 126 -17.87 -4.53 11.61
CA GLY A 126 -17.77 -5.69 10.75
C GLY A 126 -19.01 -5.88 9.91
N ASN A 127 -18.86 -6.55 8.78
CA ASN A 127 -19.99 -6.93 7.91
C ASN A 127 -20.33 -8.41 8.15
N ARG A 128 -21.12 -8.68 9.19
CA ARG A 128 -21.43 -10.03 9.68
C ARG A 128 -22.86 -10.48 9.39
N GLY A 129 -23.63 -9.68 8.69
CA GLY A 129 -25.02 -9.96 8.34
C GLY A 129 -25.22 -10.22 6.86
N GLU A 130 -26.49 -10.45 6.49
CA GLU A 130 -26.93 -10.52 5.08
C GLU A 130 -26.91 -9.14 4.40
N ASP A 131 -26.84 -8.07 5.20
CA ASP A 131 -26.78 -6.69 4.72
C ASP A 131 -25.35 -6.35 4.25
N PHE A 132 -25.22 -5.67 3.13
CA PHE A 132 -23.93 -5.21 2.58
C PHE A 132 -23.30 -4.03 3.35
N ALA A 133 -23.80 -3.68 4.52
CA ALA A 133 -23.31 -2.57 5.32
C ALA A 133 -22.61 -3.03 6.60
N ALA A 134 -21.48 -2.40 6.92
CA ALA A 134 -20.81 -2.64 8.18
C ALA A 134 -21.68 -2.20 9.36
N GLN A 135 -21.65 -2.95 10.44
CA GLN A 135 -22.39 -2.73 11.69
C GLN A 135 -21.42 -2.69 12.87
N LEU A 136 -21.86 -2.10 13.97
CA LEU A 136 -21.08 -2.02 15.20
C LEU A 136 -21.35 -3.24 16.09
N TYR A 137 -20.26 -3.86 16.55
CA TYR A 137 -20.29 -5.02 17.42
C TYR A 137 -19.42 -4.83 18.64
N LEU A 138 -19.70 -5.63 19.65
CA LEU A 138 -18.87 -5.79 20.85
C LEU A 138 -18.48 -7.25 20.98
N VAL A 139 -17.26 -7.50 21.48
CA VAL A 139 -16.79 -8.83 21.89
C VAL A 139 -16.13 -8.73 23.26
N SER A 140 -16.42 -9.70 24.14
CA SER A 140 -15.80 -9.76 25.47
C SER A 140 -14.29 -10.05 25.36
N ILE A 141 -13.49 -9.48 26.26
CA ILE A 141 -12.06 -9.83 26.41
C ILE A 141 -11.86 -11.30 26.79
N ASP A 142 -12.86 -11.93 27.40
CA ASP A 142 -12.84 -13.35 27.71
C ASP A 142 -13.10 -14.23 26.47
N GLY A 143 -13.58 -13.63 25.38
CA GLY A 143 -14.01 -14.29 24.15
C GLY A 143 -15.52 -14.55 24.13
N GLY A 144 -15.96 -15.45 23.26
CA GLY A 144 -17.36 -15.80 23.05
C GLY A 144 -17.94 -15.11 21.79
N MET A 145 -19.28 -15.24 21.62
CA MET A 145 -19.95 -14.69 20.46
C MET A 145 -20.04 -13.15 20.54
N PRO A 146 -19.62 -12.42 19.50
CA PRO A 146 -19.88 -10.99 19.41
C PRO A 146 -21.38 -10.67 19.35
N TRP A 147 -21.74 -9.50 19.88
CA TRP A 147 -23.13 -9.02 19.82
C TRP A 147 -23.22 -7.61 19.24
N LYS A 148 -24.34 -7.28 18.62
CA LYS A 148 -24.56 -5.96 18.01
C LYS A 148 -24.60 -4.86 19.08
N ALA A 149 -23.93 -3.74 18.83
CA ALA A 149 -23.98 -2.56 19.70
C ALA A 149 -25.33 -1.82 19.61
N GLY A 150 -26.17 -2.18 18.63
CA GLY A 150 -27.55 -1.70 18.50
C GLY A 150 -27.78 -0.69 17.39
N THR A 151 -26.83 -0.52 16.48
CA THR A 151 -26.97 0.26 15.24
C THR A 151 -27.27 -0.67 14.06
N ASP A 152 -28.07 -0.23 13.10
CA ASP A 152 -28.31 -0.99 11.86
C ASP A 152 -27.10 -0.90 10.90
N MET A 153 -26.42 0.24 10.90
CA MET A 153 -25.18 0.49 10.17
C MET A 153 -24.23 1.30 11.04
N GLY A 154 -22.92 1.11 10.88
CA GLY A 154 -21.94 1.90 11.62
C GLY A 154 -20.51 1.47 11.31
N VAL A 155 -19.61 2.44 11.15
CA VAL A 155 -18.22 2.19 10.72
C VAL A 155 -17.15 2.81 11.60
N GLN A 156 -17.47 3.85 12.35
CA GLN A 156 -16.58 4.58 13.25
C GLN A 156 -17.39 5.00 14.45
N ALA A 157 -16.87 4.81 15.65
CA ALA A 157 -17.67 5.07 16.82
C ALA A 157 -16.84 5.37 18.08
N SER A 158 -17.42 6.14 19.00
CA SER A 158 -16.86 6.49 20.30
C SER A 158 -17.97 6.57 21.34
N TYR A 159 -17.81 5.91 22.48
CA TYR A 159 -18.73 6.03 23.60
C TYR A 159 -18.63 7.39 24.28
N SER A 160 -19.76 7.87 24.80
CA SER A 160 -19.76 9.00 25.76
C SER A 160 -19.01 8.62 27.04
N PRO A 161 -18.48 9.61 27.80
CA PRO A 161 -17.75 9.33 29.04
C PRO A 161 -18.55 8.53 30.07
N ASP A 162 -19.87 8.66 30.08
CA ASP A 162 -20.77 7.91 30.98
C ASP A 162 -21.21 6.54 30.40
N GLY A 163 -20.79 6.21 29.16
CA GLY A 163 -21.13 4.97 28.47
C GLY A 163 -22.60 4.84 28.03
N LYS A 164 -23.41 5.86 28.21
CA LYS A 164 -24.85 5.80 27.91
C LYS A 164 -25.19 6.12 26.47
N ARG A 165 -24.29 6.79 25.76
CA ARG A 165 -24.48 7.19 24.36
C ARG A 165 -23.29 6.76 23.51
N LEU A 166 -23.54 6.56 22.23
CA LEU A 166 -22.53 6.20 21.24
C LEU A 166 -22.61 7.21 20.08
N ALA A 167 -21.53 7.97 19.86
CA ALA A 167 -21.37 8.77 18.65
C ALA A 167 -20.77 7.90 17.54
N TYR A 168 -21.33 7.96 16.34
CA TYR A 168 -20.88 7.09 15.25
C TYR A 168 -21.15 7.70 13.87
N ASN A 169 -20.45 7.21 12.86
CA ASN A 169 -20.80 7.42 11.46
C ASN A 169 -21.62 6.25 10.95
N GLN A 170 -22.78 6.52 10.40
CA GLN A 170 -23.65 5.49 9.82
C GLN A 170 -23.03 4.90 8.56
N LYS A 171 -22.33 5.72 7.76
CA LYS A 171 -21.71 5.35 6.51
C LYS A 171 -20.25 5.80 6.47
N ALA A 172 -19.39 5.01 5.80
CA ALA A 172 -18.00 5.36 5.56
C ALA A 172 -17.87 6.08 4.23
N GLN A 173 -17.59 7.36 4.30
CA GLN A 173 -17.06 8.06 3.13
C GLN A 173 -15.54 7.87 3.06
N VAL A 174 -15.02 7.62 1.87
CA VAL A 174 -13.58 7.56 1.66
C VAL A 174 -12.95 8.97 1.77
N TYR A 175 -11.95 9.14 2.61
CA TYR A 175 -11.37 10.43 3.01
C TYR A 175 -10.78 11.26 1.86
N TRP A 176 -10.42 10.62 0.73
CA TRP A 176 -9.90 11.33 -0.44
C TRP A 176 -10.99 11.94 -1.32
N ARG A 177 -12.27 11.57 -1.12
CA ARG A 177 -13.41 12.09 -1.87
C ARG A 177 -13.97 13.33 -1.17
N LYS A 178 -13.32 14.47 -1.35
CA LYS A 178 -13.68 15.73 -0.69
C LYS A 178 -15.02 16.29 -1.18
N TYR A 179 -15.72 16.95 -0.29
CA TYR A 179 -17.01 17.65 -0.56
C TYR A 179 -18.06 16.75 -1.22
N TYR A 180 -18.03 15.47 -0.88
CA TYR A 180 -18.98 14.54 -1.46
C TYR A 180 -20.40 14.78 -0.93
N ARG A 181 -21.36 14.86 -1.86
CA ARG A 181 -22.80 14.94 -1.59
C ARG A 181 -23.46 13.70 -2.19
N GLY A 182 -24.22 12.98 -1.40
CA GLY A 182 -24.96 11.82 -1.90
C GLY A 182 -25.19 10.73 -0.85
N SER A 183 -25.61 9.57 -1.32
CA SER A 183 -26.09 8.47 -0.47
C SER A 183 -25.08 7.95 0.55
N ASN A 184 -23.77 8.15 0.33
CA ASN A 184 -22.69 7.74 1.25
C ASN A 184 -22.12 8.92 2.05
N GLN A 185 -22.81 10.05 2.11
CA GLN A 185 -22.40 11.20 2.91
C GLN A 185 -22.21 10.75 4.38
N SER A 186 -21.13 11.22 4.98
CA SER A 186 -20.72 10.85 6.32
C SER A 186 -21.07 11.97 7.30
N ASP A 187 -22.12 11.76 8.07
CA ASP A 187 -22.52 12.62 9.17
C ASP A 187 -22.37 11.90 10.51
N ILE A 188 -22.33 12.67 11.59
CA ILE A 188 -22.22 12.14 12.93
C ILE A 188 -23.61 11.95 13.52
N MET A 189 -23.87 10.73 13.95
CA MET A 189 -25.06 10.29 14.66
C MET A 189 -24.74 10.02 16.11
N ILE A 190 -25.71 10.22 16.99
CA ILE A 190 -25.69 9.74 18.37
C ILE A 190 -26.79 8.73 18.57
N MET A 191 -26.46 7.62 19.20
CA MET A 191 -27.43 6.63 19.71
C MET A 191 -27.46 6.64 21.23
N ASP A 192 -28.60 6.75 21.84
CA ASP A 192 -28.81 6.37 23.24
C ASP A 192 -28.81 4.86 23.35
N VAL A 193 -27.88 4.30 24.15
CA VAL A 193 -27.64 2.86 24.21
C VAL A 193 -28.83 2.10 24.78
N ALA A 194 -29.52 2.66 25.78
CA ALA A 194 -30.65 2.03 26.45
C ALA A 194 -31.95 2.24 25.67
N ALA A 195 -32.24 3.48 25.27
CA ALA A 195 -33.48 3.83 24.62
C ALA A 195 -33.52 3.51 23.12
N LYS A 196 -32.38 3.21 22.50
CA LYS A 196 -32.21 3.01 21.04
C LYS A 196 -32.77 4.19 20.24
N LYS A 197 -32.60 5.39 20.79
CA LYS A 197 -32.98 6.64 20.11
C LYS A 197 -31.81 7.19 19.36
N PHE A 198 -32.01 7.55 18.10
CA PHE A 198 -30.98 8.08 17.20
C PHE A 198 -31.20 9.58 16.98
N THR A 199 -30.09 10.34 16.96
CA THR A 199 -30.09 11.78 16.71
C THR A 199 -28.92 12.13 15.78
N GLN A 200 -29.22 12.83 14.69
CA GLN A 200 -28.20 13.39 13.82
C GLN A 200 -27.63 14.66 14.47
N VAL A 201 -26.29 14.77 14.53
CA VAL A 201 -25.58 15.87 15.19
C VAL A 201 -24.97 16.82 14.18
N THR A 202 -24.49 16.30 13.05
CA THR A 202 -23.98 17.13 11.95
C THR A 202 -24.80 16.91 10.69
N ASP A 203 -24.83 17.95 9.85
CA ASP A 203 -25.55 18.01 8.58
C ASP A 203 -24.72 18.89 7.64
N PHE A 204 -23.62 18.34 7.16
CA PHE A 204 -22.68 19.07 6.33
C PHE A 204 -22.51 18.39 4.97
N ASP A 205 -22.61 19.18 3.89
CA ASP A 205 -22.34 18.73 2.52
C ASP A 205 -20.84 18.44 2.31
N GLY A 206 -20.34 17.35 2.86
CA GLY A 206 -18.94 16.96 2.83
C GLY A 206 -18.63 15.82 3.78
N LEU A 207 -17.38 15.76 4.27
CA LEU A 207 -16.90 14.73 5.17
C LEU A 207 -16.98 15.21 6.62
N ASP A 208 -17.77 14.54 7.46
CA ASP A 208 -17.72 14.59 8.91
C ASP A 208 -17.50 13.16 9.43
N SER A 209 -16.27 12.81 9.82
CA SER A 209 -15.86 11.43 10.12
C SER A 209 -15.06 11.31 11.39
N TRP A 210 -14.91 10.09 11.89
CA TRP A 210 -14.18 9.75 13.10
C TRP A 210 -14.65 10.52 14.34
N PRO A 211 -15.90 10.33 14.79
CA PRO A 211 -16.39 10.99 15.99
C PRO A 211 -15.59 10.53 17.22
N MET A 212 -15.15 11.47 18.02
CA MET A 212 -14.42 11.28 19.26
C MET A 212 -15.11 12.06 20.37
N TRP A 213 -15.65 11.36 21.36
CA TRP A 213 -16.39 12.00 22.44
C TRP A 213 -15.42 12.57 23.49
N GLY A 214 -15.41 13.89 23.64
CA GLY A 214 -14.65 14.59 24.69
C GLY A 214 -15.35 14.54 26.05
N HIS A 215 -14.62 14.91 27.10
CA HIS A 215 -15.18 15.06 28.47
C HIS A 215 -15.67 16.48 28.76
N ASP A 216 -15.61 17.35 27.76
CA ASP A 216 -16.00 18.77 27.83
C ASP A 216 -17.39 19.08 27.22
N GLY A 217 -18.19 18.04 26.92
CA GLY A 217 -19.49 18.15 26.30
C GLY A 217 -19.45 18.37 24.78
N PHE A 218 -18.30 18.13 24.15
CA PHE A 218 -18.15 18.21 22.71
C PHE A 218 -17.81 16.84 22.08
N ILE A 219 -18.23 16.68 20.84
CA ILE A 219 -17.79 15.61 19.95
C ILE A 219 -16.78 16.22 18.98
N TYR A 220 -15.56 15.70 18.98
CA TYR A 220 -14.50 16.04 18.03
C TYR A 220 -14.61 15.15 16.82
N PHE A 221 -14.25 15.65 15.63
CA PHE A 221 -14.33 14.91 14.38
C PHE A 221 -13.44 15.53 13.31
N VAL A 222 -13.19 14.82 12.25
CA VAL A 222 -12.47 15.30 11.08
C VAL A 222 -13.44 15.76 10.02
N SER A 223 -13.20 16.95 9.45
CA SER A 223 -14.05 17.53 8.42
C SER A 223 -13.26 18.29 7.36
N ASP A 224 -13.76 18.30 6.13
CA ASP A 224 -13.23 19.06 5.00
C ASP A 224 -13.99 20.40 4.76
N ARG A 225 -14.78 20.87 5.73
CA ARG A 225 -15.66 22.04 5.65
C ARG A 225 -14.95 23.40 5.49
N ASP A 226 -13.60 23.43 5.53
CA ASP A 226 -12.84 24.66 5.27
C ASP A 226 -12.89 25.16 3.82
N GLY A 227 -13.33 24.35 2.89
CA GLY A 227 -13.41 24.70 1.47
C GLY A 227 -12.05 24.76 0.74
N ASN A 228 -10.96 24.33 1.37
CA ASN A 228 -9.59 24.35 0.80
C ASN A 228 -9.06 22.95 0.41
N GLY A 229 -9.90 21.94 0.41
CA GLY A 229 -9.55 20.57 0.06
C GLY A 229 -8.81 19.78 1.16
N LEU A 230 -8.58 20.37 2.32
CA LEU A 230 -7.90 19.74 3.45
C LEU A 230 -8.86 19.33 4.55
N THR A 231 -8.53 18.26 5.26
CA THR A 231 -9.24 17.89 6.48
C THR A 231 -8.54 18.46 7.71
N ASN A 232 -9.34 18.93 8.65
CA ASN A 232 -8.94 19.43 9.96
C ASN A 232 -9.81 18.83 11.05
N ILE A 233 -9.39 18.95 12.33
CA ILE A 233 -10.22 18.60 13.48
C ILE A 233 -11.17 19.73 13.76
N TRP A 234 -12.43 19.38 13.92
CA TRP A 234 -13.55 20.23 14.32
C TRP A 234 -14.20 19.66 15.56
N ARG A 235 -15.08 20.41 16.19
CA ARG A 235 -15.91 19.95 17.29
C ARG A 235 -17.33 20.52 17.19
N VAL A 236 -18.27 19.79 17.69
CA VAL A 236 -19.67 20.21 17.84
C VAL A 236 -20.16 19.86 19.24
N SER A 237 -21.06 20.65 19.80
CA SER A 237 -21.72 20.26 21.06
C SER A 237 -22.41 18.91 20.92
N GLU A 238 -22.40 18.09 21.95
CA GLU A 238 -23.14 16.83 21.99
C GLU A 238 -24.66 16.98 21.80
N ASN A 239 -25.17 18.22 21.93
CA ASN A 239 -26.55 18.58 21.65
C ASN A 239 -26.76 19.13 20.24
N GLY A 240 -25.74 19.09 19.38
CA GLY A 240 -25.77 19.66 18.04
C GLY A 240 -25.45 21.14 18.00
N GLY A 241 -25.69 21.76 16.84
CA GLY A 241 -25.48 23.17 16.59
C GLY A 241 -24.26 23.44 15.69
N LYS A 242 -23.72 24.65 15.75
CA LYS A 242 -22.61 25.07 14.90
C LYS A 242 -21.32 24.37 15.30
N ALA A 243 -20.61 23.82 14.33
CA ALA A 243 -19.29 23.26 14.56
C ALA A 243 -18.21 24.36 14.64
N ASP A 244 -17.30 24.20 15.60
CA ASP A 244 -16.13 25.05 15.80
C ASP A 244 -14.85 24.37 15.31
N LYS A 245 -13.98 25.12 14.65
CA LYS A 245 -12.67 24.64 14.19
C LYS A 245 -11.71 24.49 15.35
N VAL A 246 -10.96 23.38 15.36
CA VAL A 246 -9.95 23.10 16.42
C VAL A 246 -8.53 23.19 15.88
N THR A 247 -8.25 22.63 14.69
CA THR A 247 -6.95 22.73 14.02
C THR A 247 -7.03 23.54 12.73
N SER A 248 -5.89 24.07 12.25
CA SER A 248 -5.84 24.95 11.06
C SER A 248 -4.63 24.63 10.20
N PHE A 249 -4.45 23.35 9.85
CA PHE A 249 -3.38 22.93 8.95
C PHE A 249 -3.60 23.51 7.55
N LYS A 250 -2.48 23.90 6.91
CA LYS A 250 -2.45 24.54 5.59
C LYS A 250 -1.94 23.60 4.50
N SER A 251 -1.45 22.43 4.87
CA SER A 251 -1.00 21.34 4.00
C SER A 251 -1.26 20.02 4.68
N GLY A 252 -1.39 18.94 3.91
CA GLY A 252 -1.66 17.60 4.43
C GLY A 252 -3.07 17.47 5.02
N ASP A 253 -3.51 16.23 5.15
CA ASP A 253 -4.79 15.87 5.76
C ASP A 253 -4.60 15.35 7.18
N VAL A 254 -5.55 15.65 8.06
CA VAL A 254 -5.73 14.93 9.34
C VAL A 254 -6.45 13.62 9.05
N ARG A 255 -5.90 12.50 9.54
CA ARG A 255 -6.45 11.16 9.32
C ARG A 255 -6.38 10.32 10.59
N TRP A 256 -7.25 9.33 10.69
CA TRP A 256 -7.25 8.30 11.73
C TRP A 256 -7.06 8.87 13.15
N PRO A 257 -7.82 9.88 13.53
CA PRO A 257 -7.72 10.43 14.86
C PRO A 257 -8.28 9.47 15.91
N SER A 258 -7.80 9.61 17.13
CA SER A 258 -8.37 8.96 18.31
C SER A 258 -8.20 9.86 19.53
N ILE A 259 -9.16 9.79 20.44
CA ILE A 259 -9.12 10.54 21.70
C ILE A 259 -8.77 9.60 22.86
N SER A 260 -7.99 10.10 23.80
CA SER A 260 -7.67 9.39 25.04
C SER A 260 -8.91 9.12 25.90
N SER A 261 -8.87 8.08 26.71
CA SER A 261 -9.98 7.72 27.61
C SER A 261 -10.34 8.80 28.63
N ASP A 262 -9.43 9.72 28.95
CA ASP A 262 -9.68 10.89 29.79
C ASP A 262 -10.19 12.13 29.03
N GLY A 263 -10.36 12.02 27.71
CA GLY A 263 -10.87 13.07 26.84
C GLY A 263 -9.96 14.28 26.64
N ARG A 264 -8.67 14.22 27.06
CA ARG A 264 -7.77 15.38 27.06
C ARG A 264 -6.80 15.44 25.91
N THR A 265 -6.54 14.32 25.26
CA THR A 265 -5.53 14.21 24.21
C THR A 265 -6.11 13.54 22.98
N ILE A 266 -5.94 14.17 21.82
CA ILE A 266 -6.25 13.55 20.53
C ILE A 266 -4.92 13.30 19.83
N VAL A 267 -4.71 12.06 19.34
CA VAL A 267 -3.60 11.73 18.46
C VAL A 267 -4.13 11.39 17.07
N PHE A 268 -3.38 11.74 16.05
CA PHE A 268 -3.81 11.58 14.65
C PHE A 268 -2.62 11.51 13.71
N GLU A 269 -2.88 11.03 12.49
CA GLU A 269 -1.91 11.07 11.41
C GLU A 269 -1.96 12.44 10.72
N HIS A 270 -0.78 13.03 10.49
CA HIS A 270 -0.62 14.20 9.65
C HIS A 270 0.80 14.23 9.09
N ASP A 271 0.94 14.55 7.80
CA ASP A 271 2.23 14.64 7.10
C ASP A 271 3.15 13.41 7.31
N PHE A 272 2.56 12.21 7.15
CA PHE A 272 3.23 10.90 7.31
C PHE A 272 3.78 10.58 8.70
N GLY A 273 3.44 11.38 9.71
CA GLY A 273 3.82 11.19 11.11
C GLY A 273 2.61 11.18 12.03
N ILE A 274 2.87 10.99 13.33
CA ILE A 274 1.87 11.08 14.40
C ILE A 274 1.95 12.46 15.04
N TRP A 275 0.79 13.06 15.25
CA TRP A 275 0.63 14.33 15.95
C TRP A 275 -0.21 14.16 17.19
N LYS A 276 0.05 14.98 18.19
CA LYS A 276 -0.70 15.07 19.45
C LYS A 276 -1.33 16.45 19.58
N LEU A 277 -2.64 16.50 19.87
CA LEU A 277 -3.40 17.70 20.17
C LEU A 277 -3.84 17.66 21.65
N ASP A 278 -3.50 18.68 22.41
CA ASP A 278 -4.10 18.93 23.71
C ASP A 278 -5.45 19.62 23.55
N VAL A 279 -6.48 18.98 24.05
CA VAL A 279 -7.90 19.41 23.88
C VAL A 279 -8.17 20.76 24.50
N ASN A 280 -7.57 21.05 25.67
CA ASN A 280 -7.81 22.29 26.44
C ASN A 280 -7.14 23.48 25.76
N SER A 281 -5.85 23.36 25.45
CA SER A 281 -5.06 24.45 24.85
C SER A 281 -5.24 24.56 23.33
N LYS A 282 -5.82 23.53 22.68
CA LYS A 282 -5.95 23.38 21.22
C LYS A 282 -4.61 23.45 20.48
N ARG A 283 -3.51 23.10 21.15
CA ARG A 283 -2.18 23.07 20.54
C ARG A 283 -1.87 21.69 20.02
N ALA A 284 -1.49 21.61 18.76
CA ALA A 284 -1.04 20.39 18.10
C ALA A 284 0.47 20.43 17.89
N ALA A 285 1.15 19.29 18.14
CA ALA A 285 2.58 19.12 17.89
C ALA A 285 2.88 17.71 17.38
N PRO A 286 3.92 17.53 16.55
CA PRO A 286 4.35 16.21 16.09
C PRO A 286 4.97 15.43 17.25
N ILE A 287 4.82 14.08 17.19
CA ILE A 287 5.57 13.13 17.99
C ILE A 287 6.61 12.51 17.08
N THR A 288 7.88 12.86 17.29
CA THR A 288 8.98 12.30 16.51
C THR A 288 9.35 10.92 17.06
N LEU A 289 9.25 9.90 16.24
CA LEU A 289 9.60 8.53 16.56
C LEU A 289 10.89 8.16 15.85
N ASN A 290 11.91 7.79 16.63
CA ASN A 290 13.15 7.25 16.09
C ASN A 290 13.15 5.74 16.33
N ILE A 291 13.02 4.98 15.24
CA ILE A 291 12.95 3.52 15.31
C ILE A 291 14.22 2.95 14.67
N ASP A 292 14.99 2.25 15.48
CA ASP A 292 16.12 1.46 15.03
C ASP A 292 15.69 -0.01 15.03
N ALA A 293 14.93 -0.36 13.99
CA ALA A 293 14.47 -1.73 13.79
C ALA A 293 15.16 -2.30 12.56
N GLU A 294 16.07 -3.23 12.78
CA GLU A 294 16.46 -4.16 11.76
C GLU A 294 15.30 -5.16 11.58
N THR A 295 14.69 -5.16 10.40
CA THR A 295 13.69 -6.18 10.08
C THR A 295 14.41 -7.50 9.85
N GLN A 296 14.43 -8.35 10.85
CA GLN A 296 14.92 -9.74 10.74
C GLN A 296 13.87 -10.66 10.09
N GLU A 297 13.12 -10.17 9.15
CA GLU A 297 12.24 -11.04 8.39
C GLU A 297 13.06 -11.75 7.33
N ASN A 298 12.97 -13.06 7.33
CA ASN A 298 13.37 -13.84 6.17
C ASN A 298 12.41 -13.46 5.04
N LEU A 299 12.84 -12.55 4.18
CA LEU A 299 12.06 -12.08 3.03
C LEU A 299 11.87 -13.17 1.96
N ALA A 300 12.53 -14.33 2.11
CA ALA A 300 12.34 -15.47 1.24
C ALA A 300 11.09 -16.23 1.65
N GLU A 301 10.08 -16.21 0.81
CA GLU A 301 8.87 -16.99 0.93
C GLU A 301 8.82 -18.05 -0.18
N MET A 302 8.56 -19.31 0.20
CA MET A 302 8.31 -20.35 -0.79
C MET A 302 6.84 -20.29 -1.21
N ARG A 303 6.60 -19.95 -2.46
CA ARG A 303 5.25 -19.91 -3.05
C ARG A 303 5.10 -21.05 -4.05
N SER A 304 3.91 -21.66 -4.07
CA SER A 304 3.51 -22.62 -5.09
C SER A 304 2.50 -21.97 -6.01
N PHE A 305 2.82 -21.93 -7.29
CA PHE A 305 1.94 -21.42 -8.34
C PHE A 305 1.39 -22.58 -9.15
N SER A 306 0.10 -22.59 -9.45
CA SER A 306 -0.55 -23.67 -10.20
C SER A 306 -1.21 -23.23 -11.50
N SER A 307 -1.46 -21.93 -11.67
CA SER A 307 -2.18 -21.38 -12.84
C SER A 307 -1.93 -19.90 -13.11
N GLU A 308 -0.84 -19.34 -12.58
CA GLU A 308 -0.60 -17.88 -12.56
C GLU A 308 0.55 -17.47 -13.48
N ALA A 309 0.82 -18.25 -14.55
CA ALA A 309 1.74 -17.80 -15.60
C ALA A 309 1.09 -16.64 -16.37
N ASP A 310 1.76 -15.47 -16.36
CA ASP A 310 1.30 -14.28 -17.07
C ASP A 310 1.50 -14.42 -18.58
N ASP A 311 2.58 -15.10 -18.98
CA ASP A 311 2.99 -15.24 -20.36
C ASP A 311 3.85 -16.51 -20.53
N TYR A 312 3.89 -17.08 -21.74
CA TYR A 312 4.70 -18.25 -22.02
C TYR A 312 5.08 -18.34 -23.50
N ASP A 313 6.21 -18.98 -23.79
CA ASP A 313 6.64 -19.31 -25.15
C ASP A 313 7.37 -20.66 -25.18
N LEU A 314 7.15 -21.41 -26.26
CA LEU A 314 7.75 -22.72 -26.48
C LEU A 314 9.02 -22.59 -27.30
N ALA A 315 10.13 -23.14 -26.79
CA ALA A 315 11.37 -23.16 -27.53
C ALA A 315 11.19 -23.82 -28.93
N PRO A 316 11.86 -23.35 -30.00
CA PRO A 316 11.76 -23.92 -31.34
C PRO A 316 12.06 -25.42 -31.40
N SER A 317 12.86 -25.92 -30.47
CA SER A 317 13.15 -27.35 -30.31
C SER A 317 12.01 -28.17 -29.73
N SER A 318 10.94 -27.52 -29.23
CA SER A 318 9.83 -28.09 -28.45
C SER A 318 10.25 -28.86 -27.20
N ARG A 319 11.48 -28.63 -26.68
CA ARG A 319 11.99 -29.35 -25.51
C ARG A 319 11.92 -28.57 -24.22
N ARG A 320 11.78 -27.27 -24.32
CA ARG A 320 11.65 -26.37 -23.15
C ARG A 320 10.54 -25.34 -23.40
N ILE A 321 9.88 -24.94 -22.33
CA ILE A 321 8.95 -23.82 -22.29
C ILE A 321 9.56 -22.72 -21.41
N ALA A 322 9.44 -21.47 -21.81
CA ALA A 322 9.68 -20.30 -20.96
C ALA A 322 8.34 -19.72 -20.51
N PHE A 323 8.27 -19.22 -19.31
CA PHE A 323 7.07 -18.58 -18.77
C PHE A 323 7.44 -17.51 -17.75
N SER A 324 6.61 -16.48 -17.62
CA SER A 324 6.74 -15.48 -16.59
C SER A 324 5.72 -15.72 -15.48
N ILE A 325 6.18 -15.63 -14.23
CA ILE A 325 5.35 -15.71 -13.03
C ILE A 325 5.82 -14.63 -12.06
N HIS A 326 4.89 -13.81 -11.61
CA HIS A 326 5.15 -12.80 -10.60
C HIS A 326 6.28 -11.81 -10.96
N GLY A 327 6.45 -11.56 -12.26
CA GLY A 327 7.48 -10.67 -12.79
C GLY A 327 8.84 -11.32 -13.05
N GLU A 328 9.00 -12.62 -12.82
CA GLU A 328 10.24 -13.37 -13.05
C GLU A 328 10.10 -14.36 -14.19
N ILE A 329 11.19 -14.61 -14.91
CA ILE A 329 11.23 -15.55 -16.04
C ILE A 329 11.85 -16.88 -15.61
N PHE A 330 11.13 -17.95 -15.93
CA PHE A 330 11.54 -19.32 -15.70
C PHE A 330 11.56 -20.10 -17.01
N THR A 331 12.40 -21.14 -17.08
CA THR A 331 12.31 -22.14 -18.12
C THR A 331 12.21 -23.55 -17.52
N ALA A 332 11.32 -24.36 -18.08
CA ALA A 332 11.15 -25.75 -17.70
C ALA A 332 11.30 -26.68 -18.92
N PRO A 333 11.82 -27.90 -18.76
CA PRO A 333 11.73 -28.92 -19.79
C PRO A 333 10.26 -29.35 -19.98
N VAL A 334 9.88 -29.69 -21.20
CA VAL A 334 8.53 -30.16 -21.51
C VAL A 334 8.27 -31.57 -20.97
N GLU A 335 9.31 -32.37 -20.84
CA GLU A 335 9.26 -33.71 -20.24
C GLU A 335 9.87 -33.67 -18.84
N GLU A 336 10.92 -34.42 -18.58
CA GLU A 336 11.62 -34.50 -17.29
C GLU A 336 12.86 -33.58 -17.26
N GLY A 337 13.16 -32.98 -16.10
CA GLY A 337 14.36 -32.18 -15.86
C GLY A 337 14.12 -30.99 -14.95
N ASP A 338 15.16 -30.21 -14.73
CA ASP A 338 15.14 -29.11 -13.77
C ASP A 338 14.54 -27.83 -14.34
N LEU A 339 13.72 -27.17 -13.53
CA LEU A 339 13.29 -25.78 -13.69
C LEU A 339 14.50 -24.87 -13.50
N LYS A 340 14.62 -23.84 -14.35
CA LYS A 340 15.62 -22.77 -14.18
C LYS A 340 14.91 -21.44 -14.08
N GLN A 341 15.29 -20.63 -13.11
CA GLN A 341 14.97 -19.22 -13.02
C GLN A 341 16.04 -18.44 -13.82
N LEU A 342 15.62 -17.60 -14.77
CA LEU A 342 16.53 -16.83 -15.63
C LEU A 342 16.68 -15.38 -15.16
N THR A 343 15.68 -14.84 -14.48
CA THR A 343 15.72 -13.50 -13.92
C THR A 343 15.37 -13.54 -12.43
N ASP A 344 15.95 -12.64 -11.67
CA ASP A 344 15.69 -12.48 -10.26
C ASP A 344 15.82 -10.98 -9.89
N GLY A 345 14.95 -10.46 -9.03
CA GLY A 345 15.03 -9.06 -8.61
C GLY A 345 13.68 -8.37 -8.44
N PRO A 346 13.69 -7.06 -8.18
CA PRO A 346 12.46 -6.30 -7.98
C PRO A 346 11.82 -5.82 -9.30
N ALA A 347 12.39 -6.17 -10.45
CA ALA A 347 11.91 -5.78 -11.77
C ALA A 347 10.69 -6.62 -12.20
N ARG A 348 9.91 -6.07 -13.11
CA ARG A 348 8.83 -6.78 -13.76
C ARG A 348 9.26 -7.22 -15.17
N ASP A 349 9.47 -8.51 -15.35
CA ASP A 349 9.85 -9.13 -16.62
C ASP A 349 8.62 -9.80 -17.26
N ARG A 350 8.36 -9.48 -18.53
CA ARG A 350 7.13 -9.88 -19.24
C ARG A 350 7.32 -9.99 -20.74
N GLU A 351 6.31 -10.50 -21.43
CA GLU A 351 6.27 -10.63 -22.90
C GLU A 351 7.50 -11.38 -23.43
N ILE A 352 7.67 -12.61 -22.95
CA ILE A 352 8.80 -13.45 -23.29
C ILE A 352 8.66 -14.08 -24.69
N SER A 353 9.77 -14.18 -25.43
CA SER A 353 9.79 -14.88 -26.71
C SER A 353 11.15 -15.47 -27.02
N TYR A 354 11.20 -16.72 -27.44
CA TYR A 354 12.41 -17.34 -27.96
C TYR A 354 12.78 -16.77 -29.34
N SER A 355 14.06 -16.62 -29.57
CA SER A 355 14.55 -16.42 -30.93
C SER A 355 14.28 -17.67 -31.77
N PRO A 356 14.03 -17.56 -33.09
CA PRO A 356 13.77 -18.70 -33.97
C PRO A 356 14.90 -19.76 -33.96
N ASP A 357 16.14 -19.40 -33.69
CA ASP A 357 17.27 -20.34 -33.54
C ASP A 357 17.35 -20.95 -32.12
N GLY A 358 16.48 -20.54 -31.21
CA GLY A 358 16.38 -21.07 -29.85
C GLY A 358 17.51 -20.68 -28.90
N LYS A 359 18.43 -19.79 -29.30
CA LYS A 359 19.57 -19.42 -28.47
C LYS A 359 19.29 -18.31 -27.46
N TRP A 360 18.31 -17.48 -27.74
CA TRP A 360 17.99 -16.30 -26.93
C TRP A 360 16.53 -16.32 -26.47
N LEU A 361 16.30 -15.74 -25.31
CA LEU A 361 15.00 -15.30 -24.86
C LEU A 361 15.00 -13.76 -24.83
N ALA A 362 14.09 -13.13 -25.54
CA ALA A 362 13.81 -11.71 -25.40
C ALA A 362 12.66 -11.51 -24.42
N TYR A 363 12.66 -10.36 -23.75
CA TYR A 363 11.63 -9.95 -22.82
C TYR A 363 11.64 -8.44 -22.60
N ILE A 364 10.57 -7.90 -22.03
CA ILE A 364 10.46 -6.50 -21.59
C ILE A 364 10.69 -6.46 -20.07
N SER A 365 11.56 -5.57 -19.61
CA SER A 365 11.91 -5.40 -18.21
C SER A 365 12.00 -3.94 -17.83
N ASP A 366 11.59 -3.59 -16.60
CA ASP A 366 11.74 -2.26 -16.03
C ASP A 366 12.96 -2.13 -15.08
N GLN A 367 13.86 -3.12 -15.06
CA GLN A 367 15.04 -3.14 -14.18
C GLN A 367 15.97 -1.92 -14.32
N SER A 368 15.93 -1.23 -15.46
CA SER A 368 16.70 0.00 -15.67
C SER A 368 15.97 1.29 -15.24
N GLY A 369 14.83 1.16 -14.52
CA GLY A 369 13.96 2.25 -14.09
C GLY A 369 12.89 2.64 -15.11
N ARG A 370 12.88 2.00 -16.29
CA ARG A 370 11.83 2.09 -17.32
C ARG A 370 11.84 0.83 -18.18
N GLU A 371 10.72 0.56 -18.83
CA GLU A 371 10.57 -0.62 -19.68
C GLU A 371 11.47 -0.56 -20.91
N GLU A 372 12.35 -1.57 -21.02
CA GLU A 372 13.25 -1.76 -22.15
C GLU A 372 13.25 -3.21 -22.62
N LEU A 373 13.67 -3.45 -23.86
CA LEU A 373 13.89 -4.81 -24.38
C LEU A 373 15.23 -5.35 -23.87
N TYR A 374 15.18 -6.57 -23.38
CA TYR A 374 16.33 -7.35 -22.94
C TYR A 374 16.39 -8.68 -23.67
N VAL A 375 17.59 -9.28 -23.69
CA VAL A 375 17.78 -10.67 -24.09
C VAL A 375 18.66 -11.38 -23.08
N VAL A 376 18.40 -12.65 -22.86
CA VAL A 376 19.22 -13.57 -22.08
C VAL A 376 19.48 -14.83 -22.89
N PRO A 377 20.67 -15.46 -22.81
CA PRO A 377 20.86 -16.78 -23.43
C PRO A 377 19.88 -17.80 -22.87
N SER A 378 19.27 -18.58 -23.73
CA SER A 378 18.24 -19.55 -23.30
C SER A 378 18.76 -20.68 -22.42
N ASP A 379 20.06 -20.89 -22.40
CA ASP A 379 20.80 -21.87 -21.58
C ASP A 379 21.37 -21.26 -20.28
N ASP A 380 21.11 -19.94 -20.03
CA ASP A 380 21.64 -19.19 -18.89
C ASP A 380 23.17 -19.11 -18.83
N SER A 381 23.83 -19.17 -19.99
CA SER A 381 25.30 -19.16 -20.07
C SER A 381 25.95 -17.79 -19.84
N ALA A 382 25.15 -16.73 -19.86
CA ALA A 382 25.60 -15.35 -19.61
C ALA A 382 24.47 -14.47 -19.08
N PRO A 383 24.79 -13.37 -18.38
CA PRO A 383 23.77 -12.45 -17.87
C PRO A 383 22.96 -11.77 -18.99
N ALA A 384 21.77 -11.34 -18.63
CA ALA A 384 20.88 -10.61 -19.52
C ALA A 384 21.50 -9.30 -20.03
N GLN A 385 21.17 -8.93 -21.25
CA GLN A 385 21.65 -7.73 -21.93
C GLN A 385 20.51 -6.79 -22.29
N LYS A 386 20.60 -5.53 -21.85
CA LYS A 386 19.70 -4.47 -22.31
C LYS A 386 19.96 -4.16 -23.79
N LEU A 387 18.90 -4.17 -24.61
CA LEU A 387 18.97 -3.92 -26.05
C LEU A 387 18.53 -2.51 -26.44
N THR A 388 17.60 -1.90 -25.69
CA THR A 388 17.05 -0.58 -26.02
C THR A 388 17.31 0.42 -24.90
N ASP A 389 17.29 1.71 -25.25
CA ASP A 389 17.34 2.84 -24.33
C ASP A 389 16.46 3.96 -24.90
N ILE A 390 15.13 3.74 -24.87
CA ILE A 390 14.14 4.60 -25.51
C ILE A 390 13.07 4.98 -24.50
N ASP A 391 12.84 6.26 -24.31
CA ASP A 391 11.85 6.81 -23.40
C ASP A 391 10.42 6.69 -23.96
N ALA A 392 9.99 5.45 -24.16
CA ALA A 392 8.65 5.05 -24.58
C ALA A 392 8.39 3.60 -24.14
N LEU A 393 7.16 3.29 -23.74
CA LEU A 393 6.74 1.93 -23.40
C LEU A 393 6.82 1.03 -24.63
N LYS A 394 7.27 -0.20 -24.46
CA LYS A 394 7.28 -1.24 -25.51
C LYS A 394 5.92 -1.96 -25.47
N LEU A 395 5.21 -1.91 -26.60
CA LEU A 395 3.82 -2.38 -26.70
C LEU A 395 3.70 -3.73 -27.44
N GLY A 396 4.82 -4.36 -27.72
CA GLY A 396 4.90 -5.64 -28.40
C GLY A 396 6.08 -5.70 -29.37
N TYR A 397 6.59 -6.89 -29.58
CA TYR A 397 7.73 -7.13 -30.45
C TYR A 397 7.67 -8.52 -31.11
N ASN A 398 8.52 -8.74 -32.13
CA ASN A 398 8.64 -10.03 -32.82
C ASN A 398 10.04 -10.20 -33.41
N TRP A 399 10.59 -11.41 -33.31
CA TRP A 399 11.88 -11.77 -33.87
C TRP A 399 11.86 -11.90 -35.38
N SER A 400 12.95 -11.51 -36.06
CA SER A 400 13.19 -11.87 -37.46
C SER A 400 13.43 -13.38 -37.62
N PRO A 401 13.05 -13.99 -38.74
CA PRO A 401 13.22 -15.43 -38.94
C PRO A 401 14.67 -15.90 -38.80
N ASP A 402 15.65 -15.05 -39.04
CA ASP A 402 17.09 -15.36 -38.94
C ASP A 402 17.67 -15.03 -37.51
N SER A 403 16.84 -14.65 -36.57
CA SER A 403 17.20 -14.36 -35.20
C SER A 403 18.17 -13.16 -35.00
N LYS A 404 18.34 -12.31 -36.01
CA LYS A 404 19.29 -11.18 -35.94
C LYS A 404 18.64 -9.86 -35.54
N ASP A 405 17.39 -9.67 -35.91
CA ASP A 405 16.67 -8.44 -35.68
C ASP A 405 15.38 -8.69 -34.88
N ILE A 406 14.94 -7.63 -34.18
CA ILE A 406 13.63 -7.58 -33.51
C ILE A 406 12.87 -6.38 -34.06
N ALA A 407 11.64 -6.59 -34.56
CA ALA A 407 10.71 -5.51 -34.82
C ALA A 407 9.88 -5.25 -33.58
N PHE A 408 9.71 -3.99 -33.20
CA PHE A 408 8.90 -3.63 -32.03
C PHE A 408 8.14 -2.32 -32.23
N VAL A 409 7.03 -2.19 -31.49
CA VAL A 409 6.22 -0.97 -31.44
C VAL A 409 6.32 -0.33 -30.08
N SER A 410 6.16 0.99 -30.01
CA SER A 410 6.30 1.74 -28.79
C SER A 410 5.25 2.86 -28.65
N SER A 411 5.02 3.30 -27.41
CA SER A 411 3.95 4.27 -27.07
C SER A 411 4.12 5.67 -27.65
N ASP A 412 5.27 5.97 -28.23
CA ASP A 412 5.54 7.19 -29.02
C ASP A 412 5.10 7.05 -30.49
N ASN A 413 4.25 6.05 -30.78
CA ASN A 413 3.69 5.76 -32.10
C ASN A 413 4.74 5.48 -33.17
N ASN A 414 5.78 4.72 -32.85
CA ASN A 414 6.79 4.30 -33.82
C ASN A 414 6.87 2.78 -33.91
N LEU A 415 6.98 2.29 -35.15
CA LEU A 415 7.44 0.94 -35.47
C LEU A 415 8.95 0.99 -35.72
N ARG A 416 9.70 0.16 -35.03
CA ARG A 416 11.16 0.14 -35.07
C ARG A 416 11.69 -1.24 -35.37
N LYS A 417 12.89 -1.27 -35.93
CA LYS A 417 13.72 -2.45 -36.06
C LYS A 417 14.97 -2.28 -35.21
N LEU A 418 15.29 -3.27 -34.41
CA LEU A 418 16.48 -3.37 -33.58
C LEU A 418 17.37 -4.50 -34.12
N THR A 419 18.63 -4.23 -34.39
CA THR A 419 19.63 -5.28 -34.68
C THR A 419 20.29 -5.70 -33.39
N VAL A 420 20.08 -6.96 -32.97
CA VAL A 420 20.45 -7.48 -31.64
C VAL A 420 21.95 -7.36 -31.37
N ALA A 421 22.79 -7.77 -32.32
CA ALA A 421 24.26 -7.78 -32.14
C ALA A 421 24.87 -6.38 -31.98
N THR A 422 24.31 -5.37 -32.64
CA THR A 422 24.85 -3.99 -32.63
C THR A 422 24.06 -3.05 -31.74
N LYS A 423 22.88 -3.47 -31.28
CA LYS A 423 21.89 -2.66 -30.56
C LYS A 423 21.43 -1.43 -31.33
N GLN A 424 21.62 -1.43 -32.66
CA GLN A 424 21.18 -0.34 -33.52
C GLN A 424 19.68 -0.39 -33.71
N VAL A 425 19.01 0.73 -33.47
CA VAL A 425 17.57 0.90 -33.64
C VAL A 425 17.31 1.85 -34.82
N VAL A 426 16.41 1.45 -35.71
CA VAL A 426 15.95 2.24 -36.87
C VAL A 426 14.43 2.36 -36.81
N VAL A 427 13.90 3.57 -36.96
CA VAL A 427 12.46 3.81 -37.15
C VAL A 427 12.09 3.43 -38.57
N LEU A 428 11.15 2.51 -38.71
CA LEU A 428 10.62 2.06 -39.99
C LEU A 428 9.38 2.86 -40.40
N ASP A 429 8.47 3.08 -39.46
CA ASP A 429 7.22 3.84 -39.72
C ASP A 429 6.78 4.59 -38.46
N THR A 430 6.00 5.66 -38.65
CA THR A 430 5.41 6.47 -37.58
C THR A 430 3.90 6.59 -37.79
N SER A 431 3.11 6.31 -36.78
CA SER A 431 1.65 6.49 -36.83
C SER A 431 1.25 7.87 -36.32
N ARG A 432 0.42 8.56 -37.11
CA ARG A 432 -0.14 9.85 -36.73
C ARG A 432 -1.40 9.76 -35.89
N TYR A 433 -2.12 8.66 -35.97
CA TYR A 433 -3.50 8.56 -35.47
C TYR A 433 -3.69 7.59 -34.29
N GLY A 434 -2.64 6.95 -33.81
CA GLY A 434 -2.68 6.04 -32.68
C GLY A 434 -1.61 4.95 -32.72
N ASN A 435 -1.70 4.01 -31.80
CA ASN A 435 -0.73 2.95 -31.65
C ASN A 435 -0.79 1.94 -32.79
N PHE A 436 0.35 1.30 -33.05
CA PHE A 436 0.46 0.16 -33.94
C PHE A 436 -0.10 -1.11 -33.30
N GLY A 437 -0.62 -2.03 -34.13
CA GLY A 437 -0.71 -3.44 -33.75
C GLY A 437 0.64 -4.14 -33.90
N GLY A 438 0.79 -5.31 -33.25
CA GLY A 438 2.06 -6.02 -33.19
C GLY A 438 2.66 -6.33 -34.58
N PRO A 439 3.98 -6.17 -34.76
CA PRO A 439 4.66 -6.47 -36.01
C PRO A 439 4.83 -7.98 -36.22
N VAL A 440 4.71 -8.43 -37.46
CA VAL A 440 4.94 -9.82 -37.86
C VAL A 440 5.84 -9.86 -39.11
N TRP A 441 6.90 -10.65 -39.03
CA TRP A 441 7.85 -10.80 -40.14
C TRP A 441 7.34 -11.75 -41.21
N SER A 442 7.65 -11.46 -42.46
CA SER A 442 7.52 -12.44 -43.52
C SER A 442 8.50 -13.61 -43.33
N PRO A 443 8.19 -14.83 -43.76
CA PRO A 443 9.08 -15.99 -43.60
C PRO A 443 10.48 -15.82 -44.23
N ASP A 444 10.59 -14.99 -45.28
CA ASP A 444 11.87 -14.67 -45.92
C ASP A 444 12.62 -13.51 -45.29
N GLY A 445 12.04 -12.90 -44.24
CA GLY A 445 12.62 -11.79 -43.49
C GLY A 445 12.67 -10.45 -44.21
N LYS A 446 12.06 -10.32 -45.40
CA LYS A 446 12.14 -9.10 -46.20
C LYS A 446 11.08 -8.07 -45.90
N TRP A 447 9.96 -8.47 -45.30
CA TRP A 447 8.82 -7.65 -45.03
C TRP A 447 8.38 -7.76 -43.56
N ILE A 448 7.80 -6.66 -43.07
CA ILE A 448 7.13 -6.62 -41.77
C ILE A 448 5.68 -6.18 -42.04
N ALA A 449 4.73 -7.02 -41.61
CA ALA A 449 3.30 -6.69 -41.57
C ALA A 449 2.92 -6.15 -40.23
N TYR A 450 2.06 -5.14 -40.20
CA TYR A 450 1.55 -4.53 -38.94
C TYR A 450 0.23 -3.84 -39.23
N SER A 451 -0.51 -3.49 -38.17
CA SER A 451 -1.69 -2.65 -38.33
C SER A 451 -1.43 -1.27 -37.71
N LYS A 452 -2.01 -0.24 -38.32
CA LYS A 452 -2.06 1.10 -37.74
C LYS A 452 -3.37 1.82 -38.13
N PRO A 453 -3.85 2.74 -37.26
CA PRO A 453 -5.03 3.55 -37.58
C PRO A 453 -4.73 4.57 -38.67
N ASP A 454 -5.70 4.78 -39.55
CA ASP A 454 -5.72 5.87 -40.52
C ASP A 454 -6.45 7.12 -39.97
N ALA A 455 -6.73 8.09 -40.84
CA ALA A 455 -7.44 9.34 -40.50
C ALA A 455 -8.88 9.11 -40.00
N SER A 456 -9.52 8.00 -40.36
CA SER A 456 -10.85 7.59 -39.87
C SER A 456 -10.78 6.84 -38.52
N ARG A 457 -9.58 6.60 -38.00
CA ARG A 457 -9.28 5.80 -36.79
C ARG A 457 -9.68 4.34 -36.91
N THR A 458 -9.83 3.83 -38.14
CA THR A 458 -9.91 2.40 -38.41
C THR A 458 -8.52 1.83 -38.60
N ASN A 459 -8.28 0.62 -38.09
CA ASN A 459 -7.00 -0.04 -38.25
C ASN A 459 -6.96 -0.77 -39.60
N ASP A 460 -5.96 -0.42 -40.40
CA ASP A 460 -5.64 -1.07 -41.65
C ASP A 460 -4.33 -1.84 -41.53
N VAL A 461 -4.15 -2.85 -42.38
CA VAL A 461 -2.92 -3.63 -42.48
C VAL A 461 -1.96 -3.00 -43.46
N TYR A 462 -0.71 -2.90 -43.06
CA TYR A 462 0.38 -2.34 -43.86
C TYR A 462 1.55 -3.34 -43.95
N LEU A 463 2.34 -3.21 -45.00
CA LEU A 463 3.62 -3.88 -45.20
C LEU A 463 4.72 -2.84 -45.37
N ILE A 464 5.86 -3.10 -44.76
CA ILE A 464 7.06 -2.28 -44.95
C ILE A 464 8.29 -3.17 -45.17
N ALA A 465 9.22 -2.73 -46.01
CA ALA A 465 10.46 -3.47 -46.26
C ALA A 465 11.33 -3.43 -44.97
N SER A 466 11.81 -4.60 -44.54
CA SER A 466 12.63 -4.72 -43.32
C SER A 466 14.01 -4.09 -43.44
N SER A 467 14.46 -3.79 -44.65
CA SER A 467 15.74 -3.13 -44.92
C SER A 467 15.83 -1.72 -44.32
N GLY A 468 14.67 -1.04 -44.10
CA GLY A 468 14.60 0.36 -43.67
C GLY A 468 15.03 1.38 -44.74
N GLN A 469 15.28 0.93 -45.98
CA GLN A 469 15.61 1.81 -47.11
C GLN A 469 14.36 2.39 -47.76
N GLU A 470 13.28 1.62 -47.78
CA GLU A 470 11.96 2.03 -48.27
C GLU A 470 11.21 2.67 -47.09
N LYS A 471 10.78 3.92 -47.28
CA LYS A 471 10.13 4.71 -46.20
C LYS A 471 8.61 4.77 -46.32
N GLU A 472 8.05 4.31 -47.41
CA GLU A 472 6.63 4.35 -47.69
C GLU A 472 6.02 2.98 -47.43
N PRO A 473 5.15 2.83 -46.42
CA PRO A 473 4.47 1.57 -46.19
C PRO A 473 3.38 1.32 -47.22
N HIS A 474 3.25 0.08 -47.66
CA HIS A 474 2.21 -0.36 -48.58
C HIS A 474 0.93 -0.72 -47.78
N LYS A 475 -0.16 -0.01 -48.02
CA LYS A 475 -1.47 -0.33 -47.45
C LYS A 475 -2.04 -1.55 -48.16
N VAL A 476 -2.49 -2.55 -47.39
CA VAL A 476 -3.03 -3.83 -47.88
C VAL A 476 -4.55 -3.87 -47.83
N THR A 477 -5.15 -3.29 -46.78
CA THR A 477 -6.61 -3.28 -46.55
C THR A 477 -7.16 -1.87 -46.47
#